data_3af6acf160e95464a93e06524777e196
#
_entry.id   3af6acf160e95464a93e06524777e196
#
_cell.length_a   1.000
_cell.length_b   1.000
_cell.length_c   1.000
_cell.angle_alpha   90.00
_cell.angle_beta   90.00
_cell.angle_gamma   90.00
#
_symmetry.space_group_name_H-M   'P 1'
#
loop_
_entity.id
_entity.type
_entity.pdbx_description
1 polymer ?
#
loop_
_entity_poly.entity_id
_entity_poly.type
_entity_poly.pdbx_seq_one_letter_code
_entity_poly.pdbx_strand_id
1 'polypeptide(L)'
;MKSVLSLLVALLLLGASRPISLPLYQQIDHGLTLAQIQQHPELYVGRLVLVGGKIHAVRFREDTGHDLRIMPYLLHGMDRPVVPEPNGRAFHARLETAAIHELLTPGRLVTLAGEVLGVIEPASPEGPEVLLAVREIHPWLTREELRSRQRPYYPYWRDPWCPYPGSLGYPYPYPCW
;
A
#
# COMPACT_ATOMS: atom_id res chain seq x y z
N MET A 1 4.57 34.42 -24.32
CA MET A 1 3.58 34.20 -23.24
C MET A 1 2.94 32.81 -23.30
N LYS A 2 2.60 32.28 -24.48
CA LYS A 2 1.99 30.91 -24.58
C LYS A 2 2.92 29.79 -24.11
N SER A 3 4.20 29.85 -24.32
CA SER A 3 5.18 28.83 -23.91
C SER A 3 5.39 28.74 -22.38
N VAL A 4 5.30 29.87 -21.67
CA VAL A 4 5.46 29.90 -20.21
C VAL A 4 4.23 29.29 -19.53
N LEU A 5 3.03 29.51 -20.07
CA LEU A 5 1.79 28.94 -19.56
C LEU A 5 1.77 27.41 -19.72
N SER A 6 2.29 26.90 -20.85
CA SER A 6 2.41 25.44 -21.07
C SER A 6 3.39 24.78 -20.11
N LEU A 7 4.48 25.45 -19.77
CA LEU A 7 5.46 24.95 -18.80
C LEU A 7 4.88 24.91 -17.38
N LEU A 8 4.10 25.91 -17.01
CA LEU A 8 3.44 25.99 -15.69
C LEU A 8 2.38 24.90 -15.53
N VAL A 9 1.61 24.60 -16.57
CA VAL A 9 0.63 23.51 -16.58
C VAL A 9 1.31 22.14 -16.49
N ALA A 10 2.45 21.95 -17.17
CA ALA A 10 3.22 20.71 -17.08
C ALA A 10 3.81 20.50 -15.66
N LEU A 11 4.24 21.56 -14.97
CA LEU A 11 4.76 21.48 -13.61
C LEU A 11 3.68 21.11 -12.59
N LEU A 12 2.43 21.52 -12.81
CA LEU A 12 1.29 21.17 -11.95
C LEU A 12 0.87 19.70 -12.05
N LEU A 13 1.23 19.02 -13.14
CA LEU A 13 0.93 17.61 -13.36
C LEU A 13 1.95 16.65 -12.70
N LEU A 14 3.07 17.17 -12.20
CA LEU A 14 4.08 16.40 -11.46
C LEU A 14 3.73 16.25 -9.97
N GLY A 15 2.45 16.29 -9.63
CA GLY A 15 1.97 16.03 -8.29
C GLY A 15 2.43 14.64 -7.81
N ALA A 16 3.23 14.60 -6.74
CA ALA A 16 3.61 13.36 -6.08
C ALA A 16 2.33 12.54 -5.82
N SER A 17 2.21 11.38 -6.46
CA SER A 17 1.05 10.51 -6.30
C SER A 17 1.01 9.99 -4.87
N ARG A 18 0.10 10.53 -4.06
CA ARG A 18 -0.18 10.02 -2.73
C ARG A 18 -0.84 8.64 -2.84
N PRO A 19 -0.68 7.78 -1.84
CA PRO A 19 -1.32 6.47 -1.84
C PRO A 19 -2.85 6.54 -1.78
N ILE A 20 -3.38 7.63 -1.22
CA ILE A 20 -4.82 7.90 -1.10
C ILE A 20 -5.18 9.15 -1.90
N SER A 21 -6.30 9.11 -2.60
CA SER A 21 -6.78 10.21 -3.44
C SER A 21 -6.98 11.50 -2.62
N LEU A 22 -6.67 12.64 -3.22
CA LEU A 22 -6.73 13.94 -2.53
C LEU A 22 -8.11 14.27 -1.96
N PRO A 23 -9.23 14.03 -2.66
CA PRO A 23 -10.57 14.29 -2.13
C PRO A 23 -10.89 13.48 -0.87
N LEU A 24 -10.44 12.22 -0.81
CA LEU A 24 -10.63 11.38 0.36
C LEU A 24 -9.67 11.78 1.48
N TYR A 25 -8.42 12.09 1.15
CA TYR A 25 -7.40 12.52 2.10
C TYR A 25 -7.81 13.77 2.90
N GLN A 26 -8.52 14.71 2.26
CA GLN A 26 -9.05 15.92 2.93
C GLN A 26 -10.17 15.66 3.94
N GLN A 27 -10.84 14.50 3.85
CA GLN A 27 -11.92 14.10 4.75
C GLN A 27 -11.40 13.31 5.97
N ILE A 28 -10.15 12.86 5.92
CA ILE A 28 -9.53 12.06 6.98
C ILE A 28 -9.30 12.91 8.22
N ASP A 29 -9.64 12.35 9.37
CA ASP A 29 -9.27 12.92 10.66
C ASP A 29 -7.81 12.58 11.00
N HIS A 30 -6.90 13.47 10.63
CA HIS A 30 -5.45 13.29 10.83
C HIS A 30 -5.01 13.38 12.30
N GLY A 31 -5.85 13.88 13.20
CA GLY A 31 -5.56 13.93 14.62
C GLY A 31 -5.86 12.63 15.36
N LEU A 32 -6.51 11.67 14.69
CA LEU A 32 -6.97 10.44 15.29
C LEU A 32 -6.00 9.29 14.98
N THR A 33 -5.51 8.63 16.02
CA THR A 33 -4.62 7.48 15.91
C THR A 33 -5.39 6.17 16.09
N LEU A 34 -4.89 5.08 15.50
CA LEU A 34 -5.49 3.76 15.69
C LEU A 34 -5.51 3.33 17.16
N ALA A 35 -4.46 3.68 17.92
CA ALA A 35 -4.40 3.37 19.35
C ALA A 35 -5.54 4.03 20.15
N GLN A 36 -5.90 5.29 19.84
CA GLN A 36 -7.05 5.97 20.45
C GLN A 36 -8.37 5.29 20.10
N ILE A 37 -8.54 4.89 18.82
CA ILE A 37 -9.73 4.16 18.38
C ILE A 37 -9.84 2.82 19.09
N GLN A 38 -8.72 2.09 19.28
CA GLN A 38 -8.69 0.80 19.96
C GLN A 38 -9.03 0.88 21.45
N GLN A 39 -8.84 2.04 22.07
CA GLN A 39 -9.21 2.28 23.48
C GLN A 39 -10.71 2.55 23.64
N HIS A 40 -11.29 3.34 22.75
CA HIS A 40 -12.68 3.78 22.82
C HIS A 40 -13.36 3.75 21.44
N PRO A 41 -13.51 2.57 20.82
CA PRO A 41 -13.97 2.45 19.43
C PRO A 41 -15.37 3.03 19.21
N GLU A 42 -16.23 2.98 20.22
CA GLU A 42 -17.59 3.49 20.18
C GLU A 42 -17.68 4.99 19.97
N LEU A 43 -16.65 5.75 20.40
CA LEU A 43 -16.62 7.21 20.24
C LEU A 43 -16.27 7.65 18.81
N TYR A 44 -15.74 6.73 18.01
CA TYR A 44 -15.18 7.05 16.69
C TYR A 44 -15.90 6.36 15.53
N VAL A 45 -17.03 5.69 15.80
CA VAL A 45 -17.86 5.09 14.73
C VAL A 45 -18.25 6.17 13.71
N GLY A 46 -18.09 5.86 12.42
CA GLY A 46 -18.33 6.76 11.31
C GLY A 46 -17.18 7.73 10.98
N ARG A 47 -16.10 7.77 11.79
CA ARG A 47 -14.93 8.60 11.48
C ARG A 47 -14.07 7.94 10.42
N LEU A 48 -13.60 8.75 9.47
CA LEU A 48 -12.67 8.34 8.44
C LEU A 48 -11.23 8.54 8.91
N VAL A 49 -10.44 7.47 8.88
CA VAL A 49 -9.07 7.46 9.40
C VAL A 49 -8.08 6.92 8.38
N LEU A 50 -6.83 7.37 8.48
CA LEU A 50 -5.71 6.86 7.70
C LEU A 50 -4.89 5.94 8.58
N VAL A 51 -4.75 4.69 8.14
CA VAL A 51 -3.96 3.70 8.85
C VAL A 51 -3.09 2.92 7.89
N GLY A 52 -2.00 2.41 8.39
CA GLY A 52 -1.11 1.54 7.64
C GLY A 52 -0.79 0.29 8.40
N GLY A 53 -0.37 -0.73 7.66
CA GLY A 53 0.03 -1.96 8.31
C GLY A 53 0.49 -3.04 7.36
N LYS A 54 0.76 -4.20 7.94
CA LYS A 54 1.13 -5.42 7.24
C LYS A 54 -0.03 -6.41 7.29
N ILE A 55 -0.47 -6.87 6.13
CA ILE A 55 -1.53 -7.88 6.05
C ILE A 55 -1.03 -9.16 6.72
N HIS A 56 -1.76 -9.62 7.74
CA HIS A 56 -1.51 -10.88 8.42
C HIS A 56 -2.32 -12.02 7.82
N ALA A 57 -3.60 -11.78 7.54
CA ALA A 57 -4.50 -12.76 6.94
C ALA A 57 -5.50 -12.09 6.00
N VAL A 58 -5.94 -12.84 5.00
CA VAL A 58 -6.99 -12.46 4.05
C VAL A 58 -8.05 -13.55 4.11
N ARG A 59 -9.32 -13.14 4.29
CA ARG A 59 -10.48 -14.03 4.21
C ARG A 59 -11.37 -13.55 3.07
N PHE A 60 -11.75 -14.46 2.21
CA PHE A 60 -12.74 -14.21 1.16
C PHE A 60 -14.13 -14.36 1.76
N ARG A 61 -15.00 -13.44 1.40
CA ARG A 61 -16.43 -13.49 1.75
C ARG A 61 -17.22 -13.97 0.54
N GLU A 62 -18.38 -14.56 0.79
CA GLU A 62 -19.25 -15.10 -0.25
C GLU A 62 -19.80 -14.01 -1.20
N ASP A 63 -19.88 -12.77 -0.72
CA ASP A 63 -20.38 -11.59 -1.43
C ASP A 63 -19.33 -10.83 -2.23
N THR A 64 -18.26 -11.49 -2.68
CA THR A 64 -17.12 -10.91 -3.43
C THR A 64 -16.25 -9.92 -2.64
N GLY A 65 -16.48 -9.76 -1.35
CA GLY A 65 -15.70 -8.91 -0.47
C GLY A 65 -14.48 -9.64 0.14
N HIS A 66 -13.63 -8.85 0.79
CA HIS A 66 -12.45 -9.34 1.50
C HIS A 66 -12.41 -8.77 2.90
N ASP A 67 -12.17 -9.62 3.89
CA ASP A 67 -11.83 -9.19 5.24
C ASP A 67 -10.32 -9.42 5.44
N LEU A 68 -9.59 -8.33 5.68
CA LEU A 68 -8.16 -8.33 5.95
C LEU A 68 -7.94 -8.19 7.45
N ARG A 69 -7.11 -9.04 8.04
CA ARG A 69 -6.55 -8.81 9.37
C ARG A 69 -5.17 -8.19 9.20
N ILE A 70 -4.96 -7.00 9.78
CA ILE A 70 -3.78 -6.16 9.53
C ILE A 70 -3.09 -5.86 10.86
N MET A 71 -1.78 -6.07 10.93
CA MET A 71 -0.93 -5.60 12.02
C MET A 71 -0.55 -4.15 11.75
N PRO A 72 -0.81 -3.22 12.69
CA PRO A 72 -0.58 -1.80 12.46
C PRO A 72 0.90 -1.45 12.39
N TYR A 73 1.21 -0.50 11.51
CA TYR A 73 2.53 0.08 11.30
C TYR A 73 2.43 1.60 11.33
N LEU A 74 3.43 2.24 11.91
CA LEU A 74 3.57 3.69 11.87
C LEU A 74 3.78 4.15 10.43
N LEU A 75 3.02 5.18 10.04
CA LEU A 75 3.15 5.81 8.73
C LEU A 75 4.28 6.86 8.76
N HIS A 76 5.08 6.92 7.70
CA HIS A 76 6.12 7.92 7.52
C HIS A 76 6.24 8.28 6.05
N GLY A 77 6.63 9.50 5.75
CA GLY A 77 6.85 10.07 4.43
C GLY A 77 5.93 9.50 3.33
N MET A 78 5.06 10.30 2.74
CA MET A 78 4.01 9.87 1.79
C MET A 78 3.11 8.73 2.34
N ASP A 79 2.86 8.73 3.64
CA ASP A 79 1.96 7.79 4.33
C ASP A 79 2.34 6.30 4.15
N ARG A 80 3.64 6.01 4.02
CA ARG A 80 4.14 4.65 3.87
C ARG A 80 4.30 3.96 5.23
N PRO A 81 3.81 2.72 5.41
CA PRO A 81 4.09 1.93 6.60
C PRO A 81 5.58 1.58 6.69
N VAL A 82 6.24 1.88 7.82
CA VAL A 82 7.68 1.70 7.97
C VAL A 82 8.04 0.70 9.07
N VAL A 83 7.54 0.91 10.28
CA VAL A 83 7.85 0.05 11.43
C VAL A 83 6.56 -0.39 12.11
N PRO A 84 6.52 -1.58 12.72
CA PRO A 84 5.39 -2.01 13.54
C PRO A 84 5.06 -0.97 14.61
N GLU A 85 3.77 -0.72 14.81
CA GLU A 85 3.34 0.16 15.90
C GLU A 85 3.58 -0.52 17.25
N PRO A 86 4.34 0.09 18.17
CA PRO A 86 4.58 -0.49 19.48
C PRO A 86 3.26 -0.70 20.23
N ASN A 87 3.03 -1.92 20.73
CA ASN A 87 1.79 -2.30 21.42
C ASN A 87 0.52 -2.16 20.57
N GLY A 88 0.64 -1.97 19.26
CA GLY A 88 -0.48 -1.92 18.35
C GLY A 88 -1.15 -3.29 18.22
N ARG A 89 -2.45 -3.36 18.53
CA ARG A 89 -3.27 -4.55 18.30
C ARG A 89 -3.70 -4.63 16.84
N ALA A 90 -3.88 -5.83 16.32
CA ALA A 90 -4.42 -6.03 15.00
C ALA A 90 -5.78 -5.35 14.83
N PHE A 91 -6.11 -5.01 13.61
CA PHE A 91 -7.43 -4.50 13.23
C PHE A 91 -7.93 -5.20 11.97
N HIS A 92 -9.22 -5.12 11.74
CA HIS A 92 -9.86 -5.67 10.55
C HIS A 92 -10.21 -4.57 9.56
N ALA A 93 -9.97 -4.85 8.30
CA ALA A 93 -10.31 -3.96 7.19
C ALA A 93 -11.20 -4.73 6.21
N ARG A 94 -12.45 -4.27 6.05
CA ARG A 94 -13.45 -4.85 5.17
C ARG A 94 -13.47 -4.13 3.85
N LEU A 95 -13.21 -4.86 2.76
CA LEU A 95 -13.31 -4.38 1.39
C LEU A 95 -14.55 -4.98 0.73
N GLU A 96 -15.30 -4.14 0.03
CA GLU A 96 -16.48 -4.58 -0.75
C GLU A 96 -16.15 -4.85 -2.22
N THR A 97 -14.93 -4.53 -2.66
CA THR A 97 -14.53 -4.64 -4.08
C THR A 97 -13.39 -5.63 -4.26
N ALA A 98 -13.55 -6.53 -5.22
CA ALA A 98 -12.54 -7.55 -5.58
C ALA A 98 -11.41 -7.01 -6.49
N ALA A 99 -11.45 -5.75 -6.92
CA ALA A 99 -10.61 -5.22 -8.01
C ALA A 99 -9.08 -5.30 -7.80
N ILE A 100 -8.60 -5.47 -6.57
CA ILE A 100 -7.16 -5.50 -6.23
C ILE A 100 -6.75 -6.74 -5.42
N HIS A 101 -7.59 -7.78 -5.43
CA HIS A 101 -7.36 -8.96 -4.59
C HIS A 101 -6.00 -9.63 -4.83
N GLU A 102 -5.50 -9.66 -6.07
CA GLU A 102 -4.20 -10.26 -6.42
C GLU A 102 -3.02 -9.60 -5.70
N LEU A 103 -3.16 -8.32 -5.35
CA LEU A 103 -2.14 -7.56 -4.63
C LEU A 103 -2.29 -7.66 -3.10
N LEU A 104 -3.44 -8.13 -2.61
CA LEU A 104 -3.72 -8.21 -1.17
C LEU A 104 -3.32 -9.58 -0.62
N THR A 105 -2.03 -9.79 -0.46
CA THR A 105 -1.46 -11.06 0.03
C THR A 105 -0.91 -10.91 1.45
N PRO A 106 -0.92 -11.97 2.27
CA PRO A 106 -0.25 -11.94 3.56
C PRO A 106 1.20 -11.50 3.44
N GLY A 107 1.64 -10.66 4.38
CA GLY A 107 2.99 -10.07 4.38
C GLY A 107 3.11 -8.74 3.63
N ARG A 108 2.14 -8.35 2.80
CA ARG A 108 2.16 -7.09 2.08
C ARG A 108 1.89 -5.90 3.00
N LEU A 109 2.64 -4.81 2.77
CA LEU A 109 2.38 -3.52 3.41
C LEU A 109 1.27 -2.79 2.64
N VAL A 110 0.35 -2.19 3.38
CA VAL A 110 -0.75 -1.42 2.83
C VAL A 110 -0.95 -0.12 3.60
N THR A 111 -1.39 0.91 2.91
CA THR A 111 -1.97 2.12 3.50
C THR A 111 -3.42 2.18 3.08
N LEU A 112 -4.31 2.44 3.99
CA LEU A 112 -5.74 2.52 3.70
C LEU A 112 -6.41 3.71 4.40
N ALA A 113 -7.42 4.23 3.75
CA ALA A 113 -8.42 5.12 4.33
C ALA A 113 -9.67 4.29 4.61
N GLY A 114 -10.10 4.25 5.86
CA GLY A 114 -11.23 3.45 6.31
C GLY A 114 -12.12 4.17 7.29
N GLU A 115 -13.39 3.89 7.24
CA GLU A 115 -14.40 4.37 8.18
C GLU A 115 -14.53 3.38 9.34
N VAL A 116 -14.50 3.87 10.56
CA VAL A 116 -14.66 3.05 11.76
C VAL A 116 -16.08 2.51 11.84
N LEU A 117 -16.24 1.19 11.79
CA LEU A 117 -17.55 0.53 11.96
C LEU A 117 -17.82 0.09 13.41
N GLY A 118 -16.78 -0.01 14.22
CA GLY A 118 -16.86 -0.53 15.60
C GLY A 118 -15.80 -1.59 15.85
N VAL A 119 -16.18 -2.64 16.56
CA VAL A 119 -15.28 -3.75 16.89
C VAL A 119 -15.88 -5.10 16.48
N ILE A 120 -15.01 -6.05 16.26
CA ILE A 120 -15.37 -7.46 16.20
C ILE A 120 -14.70 -8.21 17.35
N GLU A 121 -15.37 -9.22 17.87
CA GLU A 121 -14.76 -10.11 18.82
C GLU A 121 -13.83 -11.06 18.06
N PRO A 122 -12.52 -11.01 18.31
CA PRO A 122 -11.59 -11.95 17.70
C PRO A 122 -11.74 -13.32 18.35
N ALA A 123 -11.40 -14.35 17.61
CA ALA A 123 -11.17 -15.68 18.21
C ALA A 123 -9.89 -15.74 19.07
N SER A 124 -9.29 -14.60 19.39
CA SER A 124 -8.01 -14.42 20.08
C SER A 124 -8.21 -13.84 21.48
N PRO A 125 -7.43 -14.24 22.48
CA PRO A 125 -7.49 -13.70 23.83
C PRO A 125 -7.05 -12.24 23.97
N GLU A 126 -6.60 -11.61 22.88
CA GLU A 126 -6.07 -10.23 22.87
C GLU A 126 -7.15 -9.14 22.99
N GLY A 127 -8.43 -9.53 23.06
CA GLY A 127 -9.56 -8.61 23.16
C GLY A 127 -10.12 -8.14 21.82
N PRO A 128 -11.12 -7.25 21.83
CA PRO A 128 -11.82 -6.82 20.61
C PRO A 128 -10.90 -6.08 19.64
N GLU A 129 -11.01 -6.40 18.36
CA GLU A 129 -10.26 -5.75 17.27
C GLU A 129 -11.16 -4.75 16.54
N VAL A 130 -10.63 -3.57 16.21
CA VAL A 130 -11.35 -2.53 15.47
C VAL A 130 -11.66 -3.03 14.06
N LEU A 131 -12.87 -2.75 13.58
CA LEU A 131 -13.33 -3.01 12.23
C LEU A 131 -13.45 -1.70 11.45
N LEU A 132 -12.78 -1.65 10.31
CA LEU A 132 -12.83 -0.53 9.38
C LEU A 132 -13.52 -0.94 8.06
N ALA A 133 -14.43 -0.12 7.55
CA ALA A 133 -14.88 -0.21 6.16
C ALA A 133 -13.89 0.53 5.26
N VAL A 134 -13.23 -0.18 4.38
CA VAL A 134 -12.21 0.41 3.50
C VAL A 134 -12.88 1.24 2.41
N ARG A 135 -12.49 2.50 2.31
CA ARG A 135 -12.88 3.41 1.23
C ARG A 135 -11.85 3.41 0.10
N GLU A 136 -10.58 3.38 0.47
CA GLU A 136 -9.46 3.29 -0.47
C GLU A 136 -8.29 2.55 0.18
N ILE A 137 -7.57 1.73 -0.58
CA ILE A 137 -6.42 0.98 -0.12
C ILE A 137 -5.31 1.02 -1.16
N HIS A 138 -4.08 1.25 -0.69
CA HIS A 138 -2.88 1.25 -1.52
C HIS A 138 -1.92 0.14 -1.07
N PRO A 139 -1.77 -0.92 -1.86
CA PRO A 139 -0.75 -1.95 -1.61
C PRO A 139 0.63 -1.46 -2.07
N TRP A 140 1.62 -1.54 -1.19
CA TRP A 140 2.99 -1.16 -1.52
C TRP A 140 3.72 -2.30 -2.22
N LEU A 141 4.49 -1.94 -3.24
CA LEU A 141 5.34 -2.90 -3.93
C LEU A 141 6.45 -3.41 -2.99
N THR A 142 6.72 -4.70 -3.07
CA THR A 142 7.87 -5.31 -2.40
C THR A 142 9.18 -4.85 -3.05
N ARG A 143 10.30 -5.03 -2.32
CA ARG A 143 11.63 -4.73 -2.90
C ARG A 143 11.93 -5.56 -4.15
N GLU A 144 11.41 -6.77 -4.20
CA GLU A 144 11.60 -7.68 -5.33
C GLU A 144 10.81 -7.22 -6.56
N GLU A 145 9.55 -6.85 -6.37
CA GLU A 145 8.71 -6.27 -7.43
C GLU A 145 9.30 -4.94 -7.96
N LEU A 146 9.86 -4.10 -7.08
CA LEU A 146 10.55 -2.88 -7.49
C LEU A 146 11.80 -3.20 -8.31
N ARG A 147 12.61 -4.19 -7.89
CA ARG A 147 13.80 -4.63 -8.63
C ARG A 147 13.45 -5.24 -9.98
N SER A 148 12.37 -6.04 -10.06
CA SER A 148 11.93 -6.63 -11.32
C SER A 148 11.46 -5.57 -12.33
N ARG A 149 10.80 -4.51 -11.85
CA ARG A 149 10.42 -3.36 -12.68
C ARG A 149 11.60 -2.51 -13.14
N GLN A 150 12.68 -2.47 -12.33
CA GLN A 150 13.89 -1.72 -12.63
C GLN A 150 14.91 -2.51 -13.45
N ARG A 151 14.71 -3.83 -13.62
CA ARG A 151 15.55 -4.59 -14.56
C ARG A 151 15.28 -4.05 -15.95
N PRO A 152 16.26 -3.39 -16.60
CA PRO A 152 16.09 -3.01 -17.97
C PRO A 152 15.80 -4.31 -18.73
N TYR A 153 14.68 -4.33 -19.47
CA TYR A 153 14.46 -5.34 -20.47
C TYR A 153 15.56 -5.14 -21.52
N TYR A 154 16.67 -5.86 -21.35
CA TYR A 154 17.60 -6.04 -22.45
C TYR A 154 16.95 -7.08 -23.37
N PRO A 155 16.35 -6.64 -24.50
CA PRO A 155 16.04 -7.62 -25.53
C PRO A 155 17.38 -8.27 -25.87
N TYR A 156 17.41 -9.57 -25.79
CA TYR A 156 18.49 -10.37 -26.34
C TYR A 156 18.47 -10.12 -27.85
N TRP A 157 19.00 -8.98 -28.26
CA TRP A 157 19.43 -8.84 -29.63
C TRP A 157 20.58 -9.81 -29.75
N ARG A 158 20.28 -10.95 -30.30
CA ARG A 158 21.26 -11.88 -30.78
C ARG A 158 21.97 -11.15 -31.94
N ASP A 159 22.95 -10.32 -31.56
CA ASP A 159 23.80 -9.67 -32.54
C ASP A 159 24.60 -10.80 -33.20
N PRO A 160 24.36 -11.10 -34.50
CA PRO A 160 25.08 -12.17 -35.23
C PRO A 160 26.59 -11.92 -35.24
N TRP A 161 27.03 -10.71 -34.90
CA TRP A 161 28.43 -10.28 -34.90
C TRP A 161 29.10 -10.31 -33.52
N CYS A 162 28.38 -10.66 -32.44
CA CYS A 162 28.94 -10.82 -31.12
C CYS A 162 29.06 -12.31 -30.76
N PRO A 163 30.17 -13.01 -31.15
CA PRO A 163 30.31 -14.45 -31.02
C PRO A 163 30.56 -14.97 -29.61
N TYR A 164 30.65 -14.08 -28.59
CA TYR A 164 30.97 -14.50 -27.24
C TYR A 164 29.98 -13.93 -26.20
N PRO A 165 28.86 -14.62 -25.92
CA PRO A 165 28.11 -14.35 -24.71
C PRO A 165 28.86 -14.97 -23.51
N GLY A 166 29.64 -14.14 -22.79
CA GLY A 166 29.89 -14.40 -21.38
C GLY A 166 30.76 -15.59 -20.96
N SER A 167 31.88 -15.89 -21.64
CA SER A 167 32.74 -17.00 -21.22
C SER A 167 33.90 -16.64 -20.28
N LEU A 168 33.99 -15.43 -19.78
CA LEU A 168 35.06 -15.01 -18.85
C LEU A 168 34.52 -14.21 -17.64
N GLY A 169 33.67 -14.80 -16.83
CA GLY A 169 33.49 -14.44 -15.42
C GLY A 169 33.38 -12.95 -15.00
N TYR A 170 33.30 -12.02 -15.93
CA TYR A 170 33.16 -10.59 -15.67
C TYR A 170 31.68 -10.18 -15.71
N PRO A 171 31.19 -9.54 -14.64
CA PRO A 171 29.76 -9.20 -14.49
C PRO A 171 29.30 -8.00 -15.33
N TYR A 172 30.06 -7.50 -16.28
CA TYR A 172 29.68 -6.35 -17.10
C TYR A 172 29.65 -6.71 -18.57
N PRO A 173 28.44 -6.78 -19.19
CA PRO A 173 28.35 -6.80 -20.62
C PRO A 173 28.67 -5.39 -21.12
N TYR A 174 29.85 -5.20 -21.67
CA TYR A 174 30.04 -4.07 -22.58
C TYR A 174 29.23 -4.34 -23.83
N PRO A 175 28.44 -3.37 -24.30
CA PRO A 175 27.74 -3.54 -25.56
C PRO A 175 28.80 -3.77 -26.65
N CYS A 176 28.60 -4.82 -27.45
CA CYS A 176 29.36 -4.97 -28.68
C CYS A 176 28.96 -3.83 -29.62
N TRP A 177 29.86 -2.91 -29.90
CA TRP A 177 29.72 -1.81 -30.88
C TRP A 177 30.02 -2.31 -32.28
#